data_81fd380c3a84d50f4c3dbecd662f65f6
#
_entry.id   81fd380c3a84d50f4c3dbecd662f65f6
#
_cell.length_a   1.000
_cell.length_b   1.000
_cell.length_c   1.000
_cell.angle_alpha   90.00
_cell.angle_beta   90.00
_cell.angle_gamma   90.00
#
_symmetry.space_group_name_H-M   'P 1'
#
loop_
_entity.id
_entity.type
_entity.pdbx_description
1 polymer ?
#
loop_
_entity_poly.entity_id
_entity_poly.type
_entity_poly.pdbx_seq_one_letter_code
_entity_poly.pdbx_strand_id
1 'polypeptide(L)'
;MKVLVMNCGSSSLKYQLIDMENESVLAKGICERIGADGSVLTHKPTGKDKYVVEQAMPDHGVAVQLVLDALQDKEHGVIESADEITAIGHRVLHAGTIYSDATLVTEDVKKVVRDCFDLGPLHNPANLIGIEACEKAMPGKPNVAVFDTAFGMNIPKKAAMYAIPYEYYERYSIRRYGFHGTSHMFVSGETVKLLGKEDAKVIVCHIGNGASISASIGGKCVDTSMGLTPLEGLVMGTRSGDVDPAVLQFICNHEDISVDEMLNILNKKSGLLGISGVSSDFRDVRQAAADGNERAQLAMDTYKYRVAKYIGSYTAAMNGVDAITFTAGVGENAPDLRKDICDYLGYLGVELDEEKNENVHGETTVISTPESKVKVIVLPTNEELAIARETAKLV
;
A
#
# COMPACT_ATOMS: atom_id res chain seq x y z
N MET A 1 -7.12 -22.06 -12.68
CA MET A 1 -5.76 -21.74 -12.14
C MET A 1 -5.94 -21.13 -10.75
N LYS A 2 -5.35 -21.74 -9.70
CA LYS A 2 -5.45 -21.22 -8.33
C LYS A 2 -4.12 -20.60 -7.91
N VAL A 3 -4.14 -19.35 -7.47
CA VAL A 3 -2.95 -18.61 -7.02
C VAL A 3 -3.06 -18.36 -5.51
N LEU A 4 -2.05 -18.78 -4.76
CA LEU A 4 -1.90 -18.44 -3.35
C LEU A 4 -1.10 -17.15 -3.21
N VAL A 5 -1.73 -16.09 -2.73
CA VAL A 5 -1.07 -14.81 -2.46
C VAL A 5 -0.62 -14.76 -1.02
N MET A 6 0.64 -14.40 -0.80
CA MET A 6 1.30 -14.35 0.50
C MET A 6 1.86 -12.96 0.78
N ASN A 7 1.59 -12.44 1.96
CA ASN A 7 2.15 -11.18 2.46
C ASN A 7 2.71 -11.41 3.87
N CYS A 8 4.03 -11.60 3.95
CA CYS A 8 4.75 -11.92 5.17
C CYS A 8 5.33 -10.66 5.80
N GLY A 9 4.87 -10.33 7.00
CA GLY A 9 5.47 -9.34 7.88
C GLY A 9 6.37 -9.99 8.94
N SER A 10 7.02 -9.20 9.80
CA SER A 10 7.95 -9.70 10.83
C SER A 10 7.32 -10.67 11.82
N SER A 11 6.05 -10.47 12.18
CA SER A 11 5.30 -11.28 13.16
C SER A 11 3.93 -11.70 12.67
N SER A 12 3.67 -11.57 11.37
CA SER A 12 2.36 -11.92 10.79
C SER A 12 2.52 -12.41 9.34
N LEU A 13 1.53 -13.20 8.90
CA LEU A 13 1.42 -13.68 7.54
C LEU A 13 -0.04 -13.58 7.13
N LYS A 14 -0.33 -12.78 6.10
CA LYS A 14 -1.66 -12.72 5.46
C LYS A 14 -1.64 -13.52 4.18
N TYR A 15 -2.76 -14.16 3.86
CA TYR A 15 -2.89 -14.91 2.62
C TYR A 15 -4.29 -14.82 2.02
N GLN A 16 -4.35 -15.03 0.70
CA GLN A 16 -5.58 -15.31 -0.03
C GLN A 16 -5.32 -16.39 -1.08
N LEU A 17 -6.23 -17.35 -1.19
CA LEU A 17 -6.28 -18.28 -2.31
C LEU A 17 -7.33 -17.78 -3.30
N ILE A 18 -6.91 -17.50 -4.53
CA ILE A 18 -7.76 -16.90 -5.56
C ILE A 18 -7.85 -17.85 -6.75
N ASP A 19 -9.07 -18.09 -7.23
CA ASP A 19 -9.30 -18.77 -8.50
C ASP A 19 -9.26 -17.74 -9.65
N MET A 20 -8.25 -17.86 -10.49
CA MET A 20 -8.01 -16.92 -11.59
C MET A 20 -8.91 -17.14 -12.80
N GLU A 21 -9.77 -18.15 -12.82
CA GLU A 21 -10.76 -18.32 -13.89
C GLU A 21 -11.87 -17.27 -13.81
N ASN A 22 -12.22 -16.86 -12.59
CA ASN A 22 -13.26 -15.86 -12.30
C ASN A 22 -12.84 -14.81 -11.30
N GLU A 23 -11.58 -14.79 -10.89
CA GLU A 23 -10.97 -13.90 -9.90
C GLU A 23 -11.66 -13.94 -8.53
N SER A 24 -12.27 -15.06 -8.17
CA SER A 24 -12.95 -15.22 -6.90
C SER A 24 -11.99 -15.65 -5.78
N VAL A 25 -12.19 -15.08 -4.59
CA VAL A 25 -11.46 -15.47 -3.38
C VAL A 25 -12.07 -16.76 -2.84
N LEU A 26 -11.31 -17.84 -2.84
CA LEU A 26 -11.73 -19.13 -2.27
C LEU A 26 -11.59 -19.12 -0.75
N ALA A 27 -10.50 -18.59 -0.23
CA ALA A 27 -10.27 -18.40 1.19
C ALA A 27 -9.28 -17.26 1.43
N LYS A 28 -9.38 -16.64 2.61
CA LYS A 28 -8.38 -15.68 3.11
C LYS A 28 -8.12 -15.91 4.59
N GLY A 29 -6.98 -15.44 5.07
CA GLY A 29 -6.68 -15.55 6.49
C GLY A 29 -5.44 -14.80 6.91
N ILE A 30 -5.16 -14.89 8.20
CA ILE A 30 -4.02 -14.25 8.84
C ILE A 30 -3.47 -15.17 9.94
N CYS A 31 -2.15 -15.33 9.95
CA CYS A 31 -1.40 -15.79 11.12
C CYS A 31 -0.86 -14.56 11.84
N GLU A 32 -1.07 -14.51 13.15
CA GLU A 32 -0.64 -13.39 14.00
C GLU A 32 0.26 -13.89 15.11
N ARG A 33 1.16 -13.00 15.58
CA ARG A 33 2.10 -13.25 16.69
C ARG A 33 3.07 -14.41 16.39
N ILE A 34 3.51 -14.52 15.13
CA ILE A 34 4.57 -15.47 14.73
C ILE A 34 5.85 -15.12 15.50
N GLY A 35 6.48 -16.12 16.09
CA GLY A 35 7.66 -15.95 16.94
C GLY A 35 7.38 -15.47 18.37
N ALA A 36 6.11 -15.37 18.77
CA ALA A 36 5.69 -14.93 20.10
C ALA A 36 4.61 -15.85 20.70
N ASP A 37 4.36 -15.70 22.00
CA ASP A 37 3.32 -16.45 22.70
C ASP A 37 1.91 -16.03 22.21
N GLY A 38 1.00 -16.97 22.17
CA GLY A 38 -0.39 -16.76 21.78
C GLY A 38 -0.54 -16.55 20.28
N SER A 39 0.24 -17.25 19.48
CA SER A 39 0.08 -17.27 18.03
C SER A 39 -1.28 -17.83 17.64
N VAL A 40 -1.90 -17.23 16.62
CA VAL A 40 -3.24 -17.64 16.16
C VAL A 40 -3.33 -17.55 14.64
N LEU A 41 -3.91 -18.56 14.01
CA LEU A 41 -4.37 -18.53 12.62
C LEU A 41 -5.87 -18.25 12.60
N THR A 42 -6.28 -17.24 11.86
CA THR A 42 -7.69 -17.01 11.51
C THR A 42 -7.87 -17.32 10.02
N HIS A 43 -8.58 -18.38 9.70
CA HIS A 43 -8.93 -18.80 8.34
C HIS A 43 -10.39 -18.48 8.04
N LYS A 44 -10.66 -17.88 6.89
CA LYS A 44 -12.01 -17.48 6.44
C LYS A 44 -12.25 -18.05 5.04
N PRO A 45 -12.78 -19.27 4.92
CA PRO A 45 -13.19 -19.83 3.66
C PRO A 45 -14.46 -19.14 3.15
N THR A 46 -14.57 -18.93 1.84
CA THR A 46 -15.76 -18.32 1.25
C THR A 46 -16.96 -19.28 1.37
N GLY A 47 -18.06 -18.77 1.89
CA GLY A 47 -19.30 -19.55 2.07
C GLY A 47 -19.31 -20.54 3.24
N LYS A 48 -18.30 -20.51 4.10
CA LYS A 48 -18.22 -21.33 5.31
C LYS A 48 -17.91 -20.49 6.55
N ASP A 49 -18.04 -21.08 7.73
CA ASP A 49 -17.72 -20.42 8.99
C ASP A 49 -16.22 -20.16 9.15
N LYS A 50 -15.91 -19.11 9.90
CA LYS A 50 -14.55 -18.77 10.29
C LYS A 50 -13.94 -19.87 11.15
N TYR A 51 -12.73 -20.32 10.79
CA TYR A 51 -11.95 -21.30 11.52
C TYR A 51 -10.75 -20.62 12.21
N VAL A 52 -10.58 -20.84 13.51
CA VAL A 52 -9.52 -20.26 14.32
C VAL A 52 -8.69 -21.38 14.94
N VAL A 53 -7.38 -21.31 14.76
CA VAL A 53 -6.40 -22.27 15.30
C VAL A 53 -5.44 -21.53 16.22
N GLU A 54 -5.50 -21.83 17.52
CA GLU A 54 -4.52 -21.36 18.50
C GLU A 54 -3.41 -22.42 18.61
N GLN A 55 -2.28 -22.13 18.00
CA GLN A 55 -1.12 -23.03 17.97
C GLN A 55 0.16 -22.19 17.90
N ALA A 56 1.19 -22.62 18.64
CA ALA A 56 2.51 -21.97 18.59
C ALA A 56 3.06 -21.95 17.17
N MET A 57 3.45 -20.78 16.70
CA MET A 57 4.12 -20.55 15.42
C MET A 57 5.51 -19.94 15.69
N PRO A 58 6.54 -20.75 15.98
CA PRO A 58 7.87 -20.26 16.28
C PRO A 58 8.50 -19.52 15.12
N ASP A 59 8.08 -19.84 13.89
CA ASP A 59 8.60 -19.23 12.66
C ASP A 59 7.55 -19.23 11.53
N HIS A 60 7.88 -18.60 10.40
CA HIS A 60 7.03 -18.54 9.22
C HIS A 60 6.85 -19.90 8.52
N GLY A 61 7.78 -20.84 8.68
CA GLY A 61 7.64 -22.18 8.13
C GLY A 61 6.45 -22.92 8.74
N VAL A 62 6.31 -22.85 10.07
CA VAL A 62 5.15 -23.42 10.77
C VAL A 62 3.87 -22.67 10.38
N ALA A 63 3.93 -21.35 10.25
CA ALA A 63 2.76 -20.56 9.83
C ALA A 63 2.29 -20.94 8.41
N VAL A 64 3.19 -21.10 7.45
CA VAL A 64 2.87 -21.56 6.08
C VAL A 64 2.26 -22.96 6.11
N GLN A 65 2.80 -23.89 6.90
CA GLN A 65 2.22 -25.23 7.02
C GLN A 65 0.81 -25.20 7.57
N LEU A 66 0.54 -24.39 8.62
CA LEU A 66 -0.81 -24.24 9.18
C LEU A 66 -1.80 -23.63 8.17
N VAL A 67 -1.34 -22.71 7.33
CA VAL A 67 -2.15 -22.18 6.22
C VAL A 67 -2.53 -23.30 5.25
N LEU A 68 -1.57 -24.15 4.85
CA LEU A 68 -1.83 -25.28 3.95
C LEU A 68 -2.77 -26.30 4.58
N ASP A 69 -2.59 -26.60 5.87
CA ASP A 69 -3.46 -27.51 6.61
C ASP A 69 -4.89 -26.97 6.68
N ALA A 70 -5.07 -25.66 6.93
CA ALA A 70 -6.39 -25.02 6.97
C ALA A 70 -7.06 -24.98 5.59
N LEU A 71 -6.28 -24.74 4.51
CA LEU A 71 -6.80 -24.76 3.14
C LEU A 71 -7.30 -26.16 2.71
N GLN A 72 -6.74 -27.24 3.28
CA GLN A 72 -7.04 -28.63 3.00
C GLN A 72 -7.90 -29.29 4.11
N ASP A 73 -8.31 -28.54 5.13
CA ASP A 73 -9.13 -29.09 6.22
C ASP A 73 -10.45 -29.68 5.69
N LYS A 74 -10.89 -30.79 6.27
CA LYS A 74 -12.08 -31.52 5.78
C LYS A 74 -13.37 -30.73 5.89
N GLU A 75 -13.48 -29.85 6.87
CA GLU A 75 -14.69 -29.06 7.16
C GLU A 75 -14.55 -27.62 6.63
N HIS A 76 -13.41 -27.00 6.87
CA HIS A 76 -13.14 -25.59 6.58
C HIS A 76 -12.30 -25.36 5.33
N GLY A 77 -11.70 -26.41 4.75
CA GLY A 77 -10.85 -26.30 3.58
C GLY A 77 -11.60 -25.96 2.29
N VAL A 78 -10.87 -25.50 1.29
CA VAL A 78 -11.38 -25.10 -0.02
C VAL A 78 -10.66 -25.81 -1.18
N ILE A 79 -9.66 -26.65 -0.88
CA ILE A 79 -8.95 -27.53 -1.80
C ILE A 79 -8.77 -28.92 -1.16
N GLU A 80 -8.64 -29.95 -1.99
CA GLU A 80 -8.39 -31.31 -1.51
C GLU A 80 -6.89 -31.59 -1.33
N SER A 81 -6.05 -30.92 -2.11
CA SER A 81 -4.59 -31.07 -2.08
C SER A 81 -3.89 -29.76 -2.40
N ALA A 82 -2.70 -29.55 -1.81
CA ALA A 82 -1.82 -28.46 -2.16
C ALA A 82 -1.39 -28.48 -3.65
N ASP A 83 -1.57 -29.61 -4.34
CA ASP A 83 -1.31 -29.71 -5.79
C ASP A 83 -2.23 -28.83 -6.63
N GLU A 84 -3.40 -28.49 -6.12
CA GLU A 84 -4.32 -27.57 -6.78
C GLU A 84 -3.82 -26.11 -6.80
N ILE A 85 -2.89 -25.74 -5.93
CA ILE A 85 -2.22 -24.45 -5.96
C ILE A 85 -1.25 -24.46 -7.15
N THR A 86 -1.52 -23.63 -8.16
CA THR A 86 -0.73 -23.57 -9.39
C THR A 86 0.55 -22.76 -9.17
N ALA A 87 0.46 -21.65 -8.44
CA ALA A 87 1.59 -20.74 -8.18
C ALA A 87 1.40 -19.96 -6.88
N ILE A 88 2.47 -19.38 -6.37
CA ILE A 88 2.48 -18.53 -5.19
C ILE A 88 2.95 -17.12 -5.58
N GLY A 89 2.12 -16.10 -5.30
CA GLY A 89 2.47 -14.70 -5.45
C GLY A 89 2.88 -14.10 -4.10
N HIS A 90 4.04 -13.46 -4.05
CA HIS A 90 4.55 -12.82 -2.82
C HIS A 90 4.56 -11.32 -2.96
N ARG A 91 3.98 -10.61 -1.99
CA ARG A 91 4.29 -9.19 -1.82
C ARG A 91 5.70 -9.06 -1.27
N VAL A 92 6.57 -8.35 -1.99
CA VAL A 92 7.92 -7.99 -1.57
C VAL A 92 8.04 -6.48 -1.58
N LEU A 93 8.64 -5.88 -0.55
CA LEU A 93 8.69 -4.43 -0.47
C LEU A 93 9.60 -3.84 -1.56
N HIS A 94 10.85 -4.29 -1.64
CA HIS A 94 11.89 -3.56 -2.39
C HIS A 94 12.80 -4.48 -3.20
N ALA A 95 13.09 -4.06 -4.43
CA ALA A 95 14.06 -4.71 -5.33
C ALA A 95 15.18 -3.75 -5.80
N GLY A 96 15.38 -2.63 -5.12
CA GLY A 96 16.31 -1.59 -5.59
C GLY A 96 15.92 -1.07 -6.96
N THR A 97 16.91 -0.93 -7.83
CA THR A 97 16.72 -0.52 -9.22
C THR A 97 16.79 -1.70 -10.21
N ILE A 98 16.81 -2.93 -9.71
CA ILE A 98 17.09 -4.13 -10.53
C ILE A 98 15.81 -4.67 -11.18
N TYR A 99 14.72 -4.75 -10.44
CA TYR A 99 13.44 -5.25 -10.95
C TYR A 99 12.39 -4.14 -10.97
N SER A 100 11.80 -3.93 -12.15
CA SER A 100 10.72 -2.96 -12.39
C SER A 100 9.34 -3.62 -12.52
N ASP A 101 9.32 -4.97 -12.54
CA ASP A 101 8.11 -5.75 -12.77
C ASP A 101 8.09 -6.98 -11.86
N ALA A 102 6.93 -7.63 -11.77
CA ALA A 102 6.82 -8.93 -11.12
C ALA A 102 7.77 -9.94 -11.78
N THR A 103 8.39 -10.79 -10.97
CA THR A 103 9.47 -11.67 -11.46
C THR A 103 9.37 -13.04 -10.81
N LEU A 104 9.60 -14.11 -11.60
CA LEU A 104 9.77 -15.46 -11.06
C LEU A 104 10.94 -15.51 -10.08
N VAL A 105 10.69 -16.06 -8.91
CA VAL A 105 11.72 -16.16 -7.86
C VAL A 105 12.79 -17.15 -8.28
N THR A 106 14.03 -16.67 -8.27
CA THR A 106 15.27 -17.43 -8.45
C THR A 106 16.24 -17.07 -7.33
N GLU A 107 17.39 -17.76 -7.25
CA GLU A 107 18.44 -17.38 -6.29
C GLU A 107 18.94 -15.95 -6.51
N ASP A 108 18.98 -15.46 -7.76
CA ASP A 108 19.36 -14.08 -8.07
C ASP A 108 18.31 -13.09 -7.54
N VAL A 109 17.01 -13.40 -7.67
CA VAL A 109 15.94 -12.56 -7.10
C VAL A 109 16.06 -12.51 -5.58
N LYS A 110 16.24 -13.66 -4.92
CA LYS A 110 16.44 -13.72 -3.46
C LYS A 110 17.67 -12.93 -3.02
N LYS A 111 18.75 -12.99 -3.80
CA LYS A 111 19.95 -12.19 -3.55
C LYS A 111 19.64 -10.69 -3.62
N VAL A 112 18.95 -10.21 -4.65
CA VAL A 112 18.55 -8.80 -4.78
C VAL A 112 17.68 -8.36 -3.62
N VAL A 113 16.70 -9.18 -3.21
CA VAL A 113 15.86 -8.90 -2.04
C VAL A 113 16.71 -8.75 -0.77
N ARG A 114 17.72 -9.58 -0.60
CA ARG A 114 18.66 -9.53 0.53
C ARG A 114 19.57 -8.29 0.47
N ASP A 115 20.07 -7.94 -0.71
CA ASP A 115 20.90 -6.75 -0.93
C ASP A 115 20.13 -5.44 -0.66
N CYS A 116 18.78 -5.50 -0.67
CA CYS A 116 17.88 -4.39 -0.35
C CYS A 116 17.41 -4.34 1.12
N PHE A 117 18.03 -5.09 2.05
CA PHE A 117 17.63 -5.06 3.46
C PHE A 117 17.78 -3.68 4.09
N ASP A 118 18.81 -2.92 3.72
CA ASP A 118 19.01 -1.55 4.21
C ASP A 118 17.95 -0.55 3.70
N LEU A 119 17.34 -0.82 2.55
CA LEU A 119 16.24 -0.03 1.98
C LEU A 119 14.87 -0.39 2.56
N GLY A 120 14.71 -1.63 3.04
CA GLY A 120 13.47 -2.14 3.59
C GLY A 120 13.67 -3.02 4.84
N PRO A 121 14.33 -2.52 5.91
CA PRO A 121 14.79 -3.35 7.04
C PRO A 121 13.67 -4.02 7.82
N LEU A 122 12.47 -3.44 7.81
CA LEU A 122 11.31 -3.99 8.53
C LEU A 122 10.49 -5.00 7.70
N HIS A 123 10.74 -5.08 6.38
CA HIS A 123 9.88 -5.86 5.47
C HIS A 123 10.67 -6.89 4.66
N ASN A 124 11.73 -6.48 3.96
CA ASN A 124 12.46 -7.39 3.06
C ASN A 124 12.95 -8.67 3.73
N PRO A 125 13.52 -8.65 4.97
CA PRO A 125 13.90 -9.89 5.65
C PRO A 125 12.72 -10.84 5.84
N ALA A 126 11.58 -10.35 6.30
CA ALA A 126 10.38 -11.17 6.51
C ALA A 126 9.78 -11.68 5.18
N ASN A 127 9.82 -10.85 4.14
CA ASN A 127 9.37 -11.26 2.80
C ASN A 127 10.21 -12.42 2.27
N LEU A 128 11.55 -12.36 2.42
CA LEU A 128 12.44 -13.42 2.00
C LEU A 128 12.20 -14.72 2.77
N ILE A 129 12.05 -14.63 4.09
CA ILE A 129 11.70 -15.79 4.94
C ILE A 129 10.40 -16.44 4.47
N GLY A 130 9.40 -15.64 4.13
CA GLY A 130 8.12 -16.12 3.61
C GLY A 130 8.25 -16.84 2.27
N ILE A 131 9.07 -16.34 1.36
CA ILE A 131 9.38 -17.00 0.08
C ILE A 131 10.04 -18.36 0.34
N GLU A 132 11.12 -18.39 1.13
CA GLU A 132 11.87 -19.62 1.44
C GLU A 132 10.99 -20.65 2.18
N ALA A 133 10.08 -20.20 3.05
CA ALA A 133 9.12 -21.07 3.72
C ALA A 133 8.14 -21.72 2.72
N CYS A 134 7.64 -20.96 1.74
CA CYS A 134 6.76 -21.49 0.70
C CYS A 134 7.49 -22.44 -0.25
N GLU A 135 8.74 -22.16 -0.67
CA GLU A 135 9.54 -23.06 -1.48
C GLU A 135 9.75 -24.40 -0.78
N LYS A 136 9.98 -24.39 0.53
CA LYS A 136 10.15 -25.60 1.35
C LYS A 136 8.84 -26.38 1.53
N ALA A 137 7.73 -25.69 1.75
CA ALA A 137 6.43 -26.32 1.99
C ALA A 137 5.78 -26.85 0.70
N MET A 138 6.05 -26.22 -0.43
CA MET A 138 5.50 -26.56 -1.75
C MET A 138 6.61 -26.66 -2.80
N PRO A 139 7.49 -27.69 -2.74
CA PRO A 139 8.61 -27.83 -3.65
C PRO A 139 8.15 -27.88 -5.11
N GLY A 140 8.86 -27.14 -5.98
CA GLY A 140 8.61 -27.13 -7.42
C GLY A 140 7.43 -26.25 -7.86
N LYS A 141 6.68 -25.65 -6.95
CA LYS A 141 5.66 -24.66 -7.32
C LYS A 141 6.33 -23.34 -7.70
N PRO A 142 5.90 -22.70 -8.81
CA PRO A 142 6.39 -21.36 -9.16
C PRO A 142 6.08 -20.35 -8.05
N ASN A 143 7.10 -19.58 -7.65
CA ASN A 143 6.97 -18.44 -6.76
C ASN A 143 7.24 -17.17 -7.57
N VAL A 144 6.42 -16.13 -7.41
CA VAL A 144 6.56 -14.85 -8.08
C VAL A 144 6.66 -13.75 -7.04
N ALA A 145 7.69 -12.92 -7.14
CA ALA A 145 7.85 -11.72 -6.34
C ALA A 145 7.18 -10.53 -7.05
N VAL A 146 6.26 -9.87 -6.36
CA VAL A 146 5.61 -8.65 -6.81
C VAL A 146 6.07 -7.51 -5.90
N PHE A 147 6.85 -6.58 -6.46
CA PHE A 147 7.52 -5.55 -5.69
C PHE A 147 6.65 -4.31 -5.52
N ASP A 148 6.53 -3.84 -4.28
CA ASP A 148 5.74 -2.66 -3.93
C ASP A 148 6.33 -1.36 -4.54
N THR A 149 7.63 -1.38 -4.85
CA THR A 149 8.33 -0.29 -5.54
C THR A 149 8.27 -0.37 -7.06
N ALA A 150 7.81 -1.47 -7.66
CA ALA A 150 7.83 -1.68 -9.11
C ALA A 150 7.07 -0.59 -9.87
N PHE A 151 5.89 -0.19 -9.39
CA PHE A 151 5.11 0.87 -10.02
C PHE A 151 5.88 2.19 -10.14
N GLY A 152 6.66 2.55 -9.12
CA GLY A 152 7.50 3.76 -9.10
C GLY A 152 8.76 3.67 -9.97
N MET A 153 9.13 2.49 -10.47
CA MET A 153 10.29 2.36 -11.37
C MET A 153 10.06 3.04 -12.73
N ASN A 154 8.82 3.23 -13.14
CA ASN A 154 8.45 3.95 -14.36
C ASN A 154 8.56 5.48 -14.25
N ILE A 155 8.78 6.03 -13.06
CA ILE A 155 8.89 7.47 -12.83
C ILE A 155 10.05 8.03 -13.67
N PRO A 156 9.82 9.07 -14.51
CA PRO A 156 10.88 9.72 -15.27
C PRO A 156 12.01 10.23 -14.37
N LYS A 157 13.25 10.11 -14.83
CA LYS A 157 14.44 10.44 -14.03
C LYS A 157 14.36 11.82 -13.36
N LYS A 158 13.81 12.83 -14.08
CA LYS A 158 13.61 14.20 -13.58
C LYS A 158 12.69 14.30 -12.34
N ALA A 159 11.75 13.36 -12.17
CA ALA A 159 10.83 13.30 -11.03
C ALA A 159 11.34 12.34 -9.94
N ALA A 160 12.15 11.35 -10.33
CA ALA A 160 12.71 10.37 -9.40
C ALA A 160 13.94 10.89 -8.64
N MET A 161 14.69 11.84 -9.21
CA MET A 161 15.95 12.30 -8.64
C MET A 161 15.73 13.32 -7.53
N TYR A 162 16.47 13.16 -6.42
CA TYR A 162 16.65 14.24 -5.46
C TYR A 162 17.72 15.22 -5.95
N ALA A 163 17.52 16.52 -5.70
CA ALA A 163 18.47 17.57 -6.07
C ALA A 163 19.65 17.67 -5.07
N ILE A 164 20.34 16.56 -4.90
CA ILE A 164 21.57 16.41 -4.10
C ILE A 164 22.71 15.95 -5.01
N PRO A 165 23.98 15.88 -4.55
CA PRO A 165 25.07 15.45 -5.41
C PRO A 165 24.76 14.10 -6.08
N TYR A 166 24.89 14.07 -7.41
CA TYR A 166 24.49 12.95 -8.27
C TYR A 166 25.19 11.63 -7.91
N GLU A 167 26.41 11.73 -7.36
CA GLU A 167 27.19 10.57 -6.90
C GLU A 167 26.46 9.69 -5.88
N TYR A 168 25.53 10.24 -5.09
CA TYR A 168 24.72 9.45 -4.14
C TYR A 168 23.71 8.55 -4.85
N TYR A 169 23.18 9.01 -5.98
CA TYR A 169 22.40 8.13 -6.84
C TYR A 169 23.26 7.00 -7.42
N GLU A 170 24.46 7.32 -7.92
CA GLU A 170 25.34 6.34 -8.57
C GLU A 170 25.84 5.28 -7.57
N ARG A 171 26.20 5.70 -6.35
CA ARG A 171 26.77 4.79 -5.33
C ARG A 171 25.71 3.99 -4.59
N TYR A 172 24.58 4.62 -4.27
CA TYR A 172 23.61 4.07 -3.31
C TYR A 172 22.22 3.91 -3.91
N SER A 173 22.04 4.19 -5.19
CA SER A 173 20.74 4.19 -5.87
C SER A 173 19.69 5.07 -5.16
N ILE A 174 20.12 6.19 -4.57
CA ILE A 174 19.23 7.13 -3.89
C ILE A 174 18.35 7.83 -4.90
N ARG A 175 17.07 7.50 -4.88
CA ARG A 175 16.03 8.09 -5.70
C ARG A 175 14.68 7.97 -5.02
N ARG A 176 13.65 8.62 -5.58
CA ARG A 176 12.26 8.33 -5.25
C ARG A 176 11.91 6.96 -5.83
N TYR A 177 11.47 6.03 -4.98
CA TYR A 177 10.94 4.72 -5.38
C TYR A 177 9.42 4.69 -5.34
N GLY A 178 8.82 5.29 -4.31
CA GLY A 178 7.40 5.17 -4.03
C GLY A 178 7.05 3.83 -3.40
N PHE A 179 5.92 3.83 -2.70
CA PHE A 179 5.38 2.65 -2.00
C PHE A 179 3.87 2.61 -2.17
N HIS A 180 3.21 1.56 -1.66
CA HIS A 180 1.85 1.18 -2.01
C HIS A 180 1.70 0.94 -3.53
N GLY A 181 2.79 0.56 -4.19
CA GLY A 181 2.85 0.49 -5.65
C GLY A 181 1.87 -0.51 -6.23
N THR A 182 1.67 -1.65 -5.56
CA THR A 182 0.68 -2.65 -5.98
C THR A 182 -0.75 -2.07 -5.97
N SER A 183 -1.10 -1.31 -4.94
CA SER A 183 -2.39 -0.60 -4.86
C SER A 183 -2.51 0.48 -5.93
N HIS A 184 -1.49 1.34 -6.07
CA HIS A 184 -1.49 2.39 -7.10
C HIS A 184 -1.61 1.83 -8.51
N MET A 185 -0.90 0.75 -8.81
CA MET A 185 -0.98 0.05 -10.10
C MET A 185 -2.39 -0.48 -10.37
N PHE A 186 -2.97 -1.18 -9.39
CA PHE A 186 -4.31 -1.73 -9.50
C PHE A 186 -5.35 -0.62 -9.72
N VAL A 187 -5.40 0.36 -8.83
CA VAL A 187 -6.41 1.42 -8.84
C VAL A 187 -6.28 2.30 -10.09
N SER A 188 -5.06 2.67 -10.50
CA SER A 188 -4.86 3.46 -11.72
C SER A 188 -5.28 2.67 -12.96
N GLY A 189 -4.95 1.39 -13.05
CA GLY A 189 -5.33 0.53 -14.16
C GLY A 189 -6.85 0.33 -14.28
N GLU A 190 -7.52 0.07 -13.16
CA GLU A 190 -8.99 -0.04 -13.14
C GLU A 190 -9.67 1.31 -13.44
N THR A 191 -9.10 2.43 -13.00
CA THR A 191 -9.60 3.78 -13.34
C THR A 191 -9.48 4.06 -14.85
N VAL A 192 -8.34 3.71 -15.47
CA VAL A 192 -8.15 3.85 -16.93
C VAL A 192 -9.21 3.04 -17.69
N LYS A 193 -9.47 1.80 -17.29
CA LYS A 193 -10.52 0.95 -17.88
C LYS A 193 -11.91 1.57 -17.70
N LEU A 194 -12.24 2.06 -16.51
CA LEU A 194 -13.53 2.70 -16.22
C LEU A 194 -13.77 3.95 -17.07
N LEU A 195 -12.71 4.73 -17.32
CA LEU A 195 -12.80 5.92 -18.17
C LEU A 195 -12.87 5.59 -19.68
N GLY A 196 -12.46 4.38 -20.10
CA GLY A 196 -12.36 4.00 -21.51
C GLY A 196 -11.36 4.87 -22.31
N LYS A 197 -10.36 5.43 -21.61
CA LYS A 197 -9.35 6.35 -22.17
C LYS A 197 -7.96 5.81 -21.90
N GLU A 198 -7.28 5.27 -22.92
CA GLU A 198 -5.99 4.58 -22.78
C GLU A 198 -4.87 5.46 -22.23
N ASP A 199 -4.88 6.76 -22.54
CA ASP A 199 -3.90 7.75 -22.06
C ASP A 199 -4.41 8.61 -20.89
N ALA A 200 -5.42 8.12 -20.15
CA ALA A 200 -6.01 8.86 -19.03
C ALA A 200 -4.95 9.27 -18.00
N LYS A 201 -5.06 10.53 -17.57
CA LYS A 201 -4.26 11.12 -16.51
C LYS A 201 -4.97 10.93 -15.18
N VAL A 202 -4.44 10.05 -14.35
CA VAL A 202 -5.09 9.62 -13.11
C VAL A 202 -4.23 9.96 -11.92
N ILE A 203 -4.85 10.57 -10.91
CA ILE A 203 -4.27 10.74 -9.57
C ILE A 203 -4.95 9.74 -8.65
N VAL A 204 -4.16 8.88 -8.02
CA VAL A 204 -4.64 7.91 -7.02
C VAL A 204 -4.27 8.39 -5.63
N CYS A 205 -5.27 8.61 -4.79
CA CYS A 205 -5.15 8.96 -3.38
C CYS A 205 -5.35 7.69 -2.54
N HIS A 206 -4.26 6.97 -2.26
CA HIS A 206 -4.27 5.83 -1.35
C HIS A 206 -4.17 6.34 0.08
N ILE A 207 -5.30 6.42 0.77
CA ILE A 207 -5.42 7.07 2.07
C ILE A 207 -5.86 6.04 3.13
N GLY A 208 -4.89 5.57 3.89
CA GLY A 208 -5.04 4.71 5.06
C GLY A 208 -4.33 5.30 6.27
N ASN A 209 -3.93 4.48 7.23
CA ASN A 209 -3.05 4.92 8.33
C ASN A 209 -1.65 5.32 7.80
N GLY A 210 -1.10 4.56 6.83
CA GLY A 210 -0.11 5.06 5.88
C GLY A 210 -0.84 5.63 4.67
N ALA A 211 -0.32 6.73 4.09
CA ALA A 211 -0.97 7.39 2.97
C ALA A 211 0.05 7.83 1.90
N SER A 212 -0.34 7.69 0.64
CA SER A 212 0.44 8.18 -0.50
C SER A 212 -0.45 8.59 -1.66
N ILE A 213 0.07 9.44 -2.53
CA ILE A 213 -0.57 9.82 -3.78
C ILE A 213 0.36 9.46 -4.93
N SER A 214 -0.20 9.01 -6.05
CA SER A 214 0.54 8.84 -7.29
C SER A 214 -0.15 9.55 -8.45
N ALA A 215 0.67 9.94 -9.42
CA ALA A 215 0.26 10.42 -10.73
C ALA A 215 0.60 9.38 -11.78
N SER A 216 -0.35 9.05 -12.65
CA SER A 216 -0.14 8.09 -13.74
C SER A 216 -0.76 8.56 -15.05
N ILE A 217 -0.16 8.16 -16.16
CA ILE A 217 -0.70 8.35 -17.50
C ILE A 217 -0.83 6.98 -18.15
N GLY A 218 -2.04 6.61 -18.55
CA GLY A 218 -2.32 5.30 -19.11
C GLY A 218 -1.95 4.15 -18.16
N GLY A 219 -2.12 4.35 -16.84
CA GLY A 219 -1.77 3.37 -15.82
C GLY A 219 -0.26 3.25 -15.51
N LYS A 220 0.61 4.06 -16.14
CA LYS A 220 2.05 4.10 -15.85
C LYS A 220 2.38 5.27 -14.93
N CYS A 221 3.07 4.99 -13.84
CA CYS A 221 3.46 5.99 -12.84
C CYS A 221 4.41 7.05 -13.45
N VAL A 222 4.09 8.32 -13.22
CA VAL A 222 4.93 9.46 -13.61
C VAL A 222 5.46 10.25 -12.42
N ASP A 223 4.81 10.11 -11.26
CA ASP A 223 5.28 10.65 -9.98
C ASP A 223 4.54 9.99 -8.80
N THR A 224 5.12 10.05 -7.59
CA THR A 224 4.48 9.56 -6.37
C THR A 224 5.01 10.28 -5.14
N SER A 225 4.23 10.35 -4.07
CA SER A 225 4.54 11.17 -2.89
C SER A 225 5.56 10.54 -1.93
N MET A 226 5.59 9.21 -1.80
CA MET A 226 6.61 8.56 -0.99
C MET A 226 7.94 8.53 -1.76
N GLY A 227 9.05 8.65 -1.03
CA GLY A 227 10.37 8.86 -1.60
C GLY A 227 11.27 7.63 -1.59
N LEU A 228 12.48 7.81 -1.07
CA LEU A 228 13.43 6.73 -0.78
C LEU A 228 12.84 5.74 0.23
N THR A 229 12.08 6.27 1.18
CA THR A 229 11.37 5.52 2.22
C THR A 229 9.89 5.92 2.25
N PRO A 230 9.03 5.16 2.96
CA PRO A 230 7.62 5.52 3.13
C PRO A 230 7.36 6.72 4.06
N LEU A 231 8.37 7.54 4.36
CA LEU A 231 8.26 8.70 5.26
C LEU A 231 7.85 9.97 4.54
N GLU A 232 8.45 10.26 3.37
CA GLU A 232 8.20 11.46 2.57
C GLU A 232 6.75 11.51 2.07
N GLY A 233 6.23 12.72 1.87
CA GLY A 233 4.95 12.95 1.20
C GLY A 233 3.86 13.46 2.13
N LEU A 234 2.76 12.73 2.20
CA LEU A 234 1.57 13.11 2.97
C LEU A 234 1.80 13.04 4.48
N VAL A 235 1.03 13.82 5.22
CA VAL A 235 0.81 13.57 6.65
C VAL A 235 0.12 12.22 6.79
N MET A 236 0.53 11.40 7.75
CA MET A 236 -0.02 10.05 7.98
C MET A 236 -0.43 9.90 9.45
N GLY A 237 -0.85 8.73 9.87
CA GLY A 237 -1.23 8.51 11.27
C GLY A 237 -0.12 8.86 12.25
N THR A 238 1.10 8.34 12.02
CA THR A 238 2.29 8.58 12.87
C THR A 238 3.47 9.21 12.13
N ARG A 239 3.47 9.22 10.79
CA ARG A 239 4.57 9.76 9.98
C ARG A 239 4.31 11.20 9.60
N SER A 240 5.37 12.00 9.64
CA SER A 240 5.29 13.45 9.38
C SER A 240 4.92 13.80 7.94
N GLY A 241 5.30 12.96 6.96
CA GLY A 241 5.39 13.39 5.58
C GLY A 241 6.53 14.41 5.39
N ASP A 242 6.37 15.30 4.41
CA ASP A 242 7.38 16.31 4.10
C ASP A 242 7.70 17.22 5.28
N VAL A 243 8.98 17.38 5.53
CA VAL A 243 9.54 18.28 6.54
C VAL A 243 10.83 18.89 6.00
N ASP A 244 11.12 20.15 6.36
CA ASP A 244 12.39 20.77 6.03
C ASP A 244 13.52 20.01 6.76
N PRO A 245 14.56 19.53 6.06
CA PRO A 245 15.70 18.84 6.69
C PRO A 245 16.37 19.63 7.80
N ALA A 246 16.36 20.96 7.76
CA ALA A 246 16.90 21.80 8.82
C ALA A 246 16.15 21.67 10.14
N VAL A 247 14.87 21.29 10.12
CA VAL A 247 14.09 21.00 11.33
C VAL A 247 14.71 19.82 12.09
N LEU A 248 15.21 18.80 11.38
CA LEU A 248 15.84 17.64 12.00
C LEU A 248 17.08 18.06 12.78
N GLN A 249 17.98 18.82 12.12
CA GLN A 249 19.18 19.33 12.75
C GLN A 249 18.87 20.22 13.95
N PHE A 250 17.87 21.12 13.82
CA PHE A 250 17.47 22.03 14.87
C PHE A 250 17.02 21.26 16.12
N ILE A 251 16.13 20.27 15.96
CA ILE A 251 15.63 19.46 17.10
C ILE A 251 16.75 18.61 17.69
N CYS A 252 17.55 17.91 16.85
CA CYS A 252 18.67 17.10 17.35
C CYS A 252 19.61 17.91 18.24
N ASN A 253 19.94 19.15 17.85
CA ASN A 253 20.84 20.01 18.61
C ASN A 253 20.22 20.56 19.92
N HIS A 254 18.89 20.76 19.97
CA HIS A 254 18.22 21.32 21.14
C HIS A 254 17.83 20.27 22.18
N GLU A 255 17.50 19.07 21.70
CA GLU A 255 17.06 17.94 22.52
C GLU A 255 18.21 16.96 22.83
N ASP A 256 19.41 17.18 22.27
CA ASP A 256 20.59 16.32 22.39
C ASP A 256 20.29 14.86 22.00
N ILE A 257 19.60 14.67 20.86
CA ILE A 257 19.22 13.36 20.32
C ILE A 257 19.94 13.07 19.02
N SER A 258 20.10 11.78 18.71
CA SER A 258 20.70 11.31 17.46
C SER A 258 19.76 11.50 16.26
N VAL A 259 20.33 11.44 15.04
CA VAL A 259 19.53 11.41 13.79
C VAL A 259 18.59 10.21 13.76
N ASP A 260 19.01 9.05 14.27
CA ASP A 260 18.19 7.84 14.31
C ASP A 260 16.97 8.01 15.24
N GLU A 261 17.17 8.64 16.41
CA GLU A 261 16.07 8.97 17.31
C GLU A 261 15.12 9.99 16.69
N MET A 262 15.64 10.99 15.98
CA MET A 262 14.82 11.95 15.24
C MET A 262 14.02 11.28 14.14
N LEU A 263 14.61 10.38 13.35
CA LEU A 263 13.90 9.60 12.34
C LEU A 263 12.82 8.71 12.95
N ASN A 264 13.07 8.15 14.16
CA ASN A 264 12.03 7.42 14.88
C ASN A 264 10.87 8.33 15.32
N ILE A 265 11.13 9.58 15.72
CA ILE A 265 10.08 10.58 16.02
C ILE A 265 9.25 10.85 14.76
N LEU A 266 9.91 11.12 13.62
CA LEU A 266 9.23 11.41 12.36
C LEU A 266 8.37 10.22 11.85
N ASN A 267 8.79 8.99 12.12
CA ASN A 267 8.07 7.78 11.69
C ASN A 267 6.96 7.36 12.65
N LYS A 268 7.13 7.54 13.97
CA LYS A 268 6.25 6.91 14.99
C LYS A 268 5.52 7.86 15.92
N LYS A 269 5.94 9.13 16.00
CA LYS A 269 5.42 10.10 16.99
C LYS A 269 4.92 11.40 16.34
N SER A 270 4.86 11.44 15.02
CA SER A 270 4.48 12.61 14.21
C SER A 270 3.10 12.42 13.56
N GLY A 271 2.86 13.09 12.46
CA GLY A 271 1.61 12.97 11.72
C GLY A 271 0.38 13.44 12.50
N LEU A 272 -0.74 12.77 12.30
CA LEU A 272 -1.98 13.05 13.02
C LEU A 272 -1.78 12.95 14.54
N LEU A 273 -1.09 11.88 14.99
CA LEU A 273 -0.75 11.71 16.41
C LEU A 273 0.05 12.88 16.95
N GLY A 274 1.11 13.30 16.27
CA GLY A 274 2.00 14.36 16.73
C GLY A 274 1.33 15.72 16.82
N ILE A 275 0.51 16.08 15.83
CA ILE A 275 -0.19 17.37 15.80
C ILE A 275 -1.35 17.35 16.78
N SER A 276 -2.22 16.34 16.74
CA SER A 276 -3.41 16.29 17.60
C SER A 276 -3.10 16.02 19.07
N GLY A 277 -2.09 15.19 19.34
CA GLY A 277 -1.83 14.65 20.66
C GLY A 277 -2.88 13.65 21.15
N VAL A 278 -3.75 13.15 20.26
CA VAL A 278 -4.88 12.26 20.59
C VAL A 278 -4.59 10.83 20.18
N SER A 279 -4.48 10.57 18.88
CA SER A 279 -4.37 9.23 18.31
C SER A 279 -3.71 9.27 16.94
N SER A 280 -3.20 8.13 16.47
CA SER A 280 -2.81 7.91 15.09
C SER A 280 -3.96 7.44 14.21
N ASP A 281 -5.10 7.06 14.80
CA ASP A 281 -6.29 6.64 14.07
C ASP A 281 -7.08 7.88 13.60
N PHE A 282 -7.32 7.96 12.30
CA PHE A 282 -8.05 9.05 11.68
C PHE A 282 -9.44 9.24 12.32
N ARG A 283 -10.11 8.16 12.69
CA ARG A 283 -11.47 8.18 13.29
C ARG A 283 -11.48 8.86 14.64
N ASP A 284 -10.50 8.54 15.49
CA ASP A 284 -10.37 9.13 16.83
C ASP A 284 -10.05 10.63 16.74
N VAL A 285 -9.14 11.01 15.84
CA VAL A 285 -8.77 12.42 15.63
C VAL A 285 -9.96 13.22 15.07
N ARG A 286 -10.71 12.65 14.12
CA ARG A 286 -11.92 13.24 13.58
C ARG A 286 -12.98 13.44 14.67
N GLN A 287 -13.21 12.45 15.53
CA GLN A 287 -14.15 12.56 16.63
C GLN A 287 -13.70 13.63 17.63
N ALA A 288 -12.44 13.66 18.00
CA ALA A 288 -11.91 14.68 18.91
C ALA A 288 -12.05 16.10 18.33
N ALA A 289 -11.85 16.28 17.03
CA ALA A 289 -12.09 17.56 16.35
C ALA A 289 -13.57 17.98 16.43
N ALA A 290 -14.50 17.05 16.16
CA ALA A 290 -15.93 17.27 16.27
C ALA A 290 -16.37 17.64 17.71
N ASP A 291 -15.68 17.10 18.72
CA ASP A 291 -15.89 17.40 20.14
C ASP A 291 -15.24 18.72 20.58
N GLY A 292 -14.64 19.48 19.64
CA GLY A 292 -14.08 20.81 19.90
C GLY A 292 -12.61 20.84 20.28
N ASN A 293 -11.84 19.75 20.08
CA ASN A 293 -10.40 19.75 20.28
C ASN A 293 -9.69 20.52 19.15
N GLU A 294 -9.19 21.72 19.43
CA GLU A 294 -8.55 22.60 18.44
C GLU A 294 -7.31 21.98 17.77
N ARG A 295 -6.50 21.21 18.50
CA ARG A 295 -5.32 20.54 17.93
C ARG A 295 -5.72 19.38 17.01
N ALA A 296 -6.79 18.65 17.34
CA ALA A 296 -7.33 17.63 16.47
C ALA A 296 -7.89 18.24 15.18
N GLN A 297 -8.59 19.38 15.28
CA GLN A 297 -9.07 20.12 14.10
C GLN A 297 -7.88 20.57 13.23
N LEU A 298 -6.84 21.16 13.83
CA LEU A 298 -5.63 21.57 13.11
C LEU A 298 -4.96 20.38 12.41
N ALA A 299 -4.90 19.22 13.06
CA ALA A 299 -4.34 17.99 12.46
C ALA A 299 -5.14 17.56 11.22
N MET A 300 -6.47 17.57 11.31
CA MET A 300 -7.38 17.26 10.18
C MET A 300 -7.20 18.27 9.03
N ASP A 301 -7.14 19.56 9.32
CA ASP A 301 -6.98 20.60 8.31
C ASP A 301 -5.61 20.51 7.62
N THR A 302 -4.55 20.27 8.39
CA THR A 302 -3.20 20.05 7.84
C THR A 302 -3.15 18.83 6.92
N TYR A 303 -3.82 17.75 7.32
CA TYR A 303 -3.92 16.52 6.54
C TYR A 303 -4.58 16.75 5.17
N LYS A 304 -5.80 17.32 5.18
CA LYS A 304 -6.59 17.61 3.98
C LYS A 304 -5.86 18.58 3.05
N TYR A 305 -5.29 19.64 3.61
CA TYR A 305 -4.51 20.64 2.87
C TYR A 305 -3.31 20.03 2.15
N ARG A 306 -2.57 19.13 2.82
CA ARG A 306 -1.42 18.45 2.20
C ARG A 306 -1.86 17.55 1.04
N VAL A 307 -2.97 16.81 1.18
CA VAL A 307 -3.52 16.00 0.09
C VAL A 307 -3.90 16.86 -1.11
N ALA A 308 -4.65 17.96 -0.88
CA ALA A 308 -5.04 18.88 -1.95
C ALA A 308 -3.83 19.50 -2.68
N LYS A 309 -2.78 19.87 -1.95
CA LYS A 309 -1.52 20.36 -2.54
C LYS A 309 -0.86 19.33 -3.45
N TYR A 310 -0.80 18.08 -3.05
CA TYR A 310 -0.23 17.01 -3.87
C TYR A 310 -1.05 16.76 -5.13
N ILE A 311 -2.38 16.79 -5.04
CA ILE A 311 -3.26 16.69 -6.22
C ILE A 311 -2.95 17.84 -7.19
N GLY A 312 -2.84 19.08 -6.71
CA GLY A 312 -2.49 20.24 -7.53
C GLY A 312 -1.10 20.10 -8.19
N SER A 313 -0.11 19.67 -7.41
CA SER A 313 1.25 19.42 -7.89
C SER A 313 1.28 18.37 -9.03
N TYR A 314 0.58 17.27 -8.86
CA TYR A 314 0.54 16.19 -9.84
C TYR A 314 -0.31 16.51 -11.07
N THR A 315 -1.35 17.33 -10.90
CA THR A 315 -2.06 17.91 -12.03
C THR A 315 -1.11 18.74 -12.91
N ALA A 316 -0.25 19.54 -12.30
CA ALA A 316 0.77 20.31 -13.03
C ALA A 316 1.81 19.39 -13.68
N ALA A 317 2.29 18.35 -12.96
CA ALA A 317 3.29 17.39 -13.48
C ALA A 317 2.80 16.66 -14.73
N MET A 318 1.50 16.35 -14.81
CA MET A 318 0.86 15.69 -15.97
C MET A 318 0.30 16.67 -17.00
N ASN A 319 0.33 17.98 -16.74
CA ASN A 319 -0.37 19.00 -17.53
C ASN A 319 -1.86 18.67 -17.71
N GLY A 320 -2.55 18.54 -16.61
CA GLY A 320 -3.98 18.18 -16.51
C GLY A 320 -4.24 16.88 -15.77
N VAL A 321 -5.52 16.60 -15.52
CA VAL A 321 -6.01 15.40 -14.84
C VAL A 321 -7.38 15.02 -15.40
N ASP A 322 -7.62 13.73 -15.62
CA ASP A 322 -8.92 13.20 -16.07
C ASP A 322 -9.73 12.64 -14.89
N ALA A 323 -9.04 12.00 -13.93
CA ALA A 323 -9.68 11.47 -12.73
C ALA A 323 -8.80 11.57 -11.48
N ILE A 324 -9.48 11.75 -10.34
CA ILE A 324 -8.93 11.64 -8.99
C ILE A 324 -9.65 10.47 -8.33
N THR A 325 -8.89 9.45 -7.92
CA THR A 325 -9.45 8.21 -7.37
C THR A 325 -9.02 8.03 -5.93
N PHE A 326 -9.99 7.98 -5.02
CA PHE A 326 -9.78 7.71 -3.60
C PHE A 326 -9.86 6.21 -3.34
N THR A 327 -8.94 5.70 -2.51
CA THR A 327 -8.84 4.29 -2.17
C THR A 327 -8.22 4.08 -0.79
N ALA A 328 -8.18 2.86 -0.32
CA ALA A 328 -7.77 2.42 0.99
C ALA A 328 -8.70 2.89 2.12
N GLY A 329 -8.45 2.39 3.33
CA GLY A 329 -9.42 2.41 4.43
C GLY A 329 -10.06 3.77 4.72
N VAL A 330 -9.29 4.87 4.77
CA VAL A 330 -9.82 6.23 4.99
C VAL A 330 -10.39 6.81 3.68
N GLY A 331 -9.68 6.63 2.55
CA GLY A 331 -10.12 7.13 1.25
C GLY A 331 -11.48 6.58 0.82
N GLU A 332 -11.74 5.31 1.12
CA GLU A 332 -12.99 4.63 0.80
C GLU A 332 -14.13 4.98 1.76
N ASN A 333 -13.84 5.21 3.06
CA ASN A 333 -14.85 5.25 4.11
C ASN A 333 -15.04 6.62 4.80
N ALA A 334 -14.38 7.69 4.31
CA ALA A 334 -14.50 9.03 4.88
C ALA A 334 -15.05 10.05 3.86
N PRO A 335 -16.38 10.14 3.69
CA PRO A 335 -17.00 11.04 2.73
C PRO A 335 -16.71 12.51 3.03
N ASP A 336 -16.67 12.91 4.29
CA ASP A 336 -16.30 14.24 4.75
C ASP A 336 -14.87 14.63 4.32
N LEU A 337 -13.91 13.71 4.45
CA LEU A 337 -12.55 13.95 3.99
C LEU A 337 -12.50 14.19 2.48
N ARG A 338 -13.16 13.33 1.69
CA ARG A 338 -13.20 13.45 0.23
C ARG A 338 -13.82 14.77 -0.20
N LYS A 339 -14.93 15.18 0.45
CA LYS A 339 -15.59 16.45 0.21
C LYS A 339 -14.65 17.62 0.48
N ASP A 340 -14.06 17.67 1.66
CA ASP A 340 -13.19 18.77 2.07
C ASP A 340 -11.94 18.90 1.17
N ILE A 341 -11.41 17.78 0.68
CA ILE A 341 -10.32 17.79 -0.31
C ILE A 341 -10.82 18.33 -1.65
N CYS A 342 -11.99 17.88 -2.14
CA CYS A 342 -12.57 18.32 -3.40
C CYS A 342 -12.93 19.81 -3.39
N ASP A 343 -13.27 20.39 -2.26
CA ASP A 343 -13.54 21.82 -2.11
C ASP A 343 -12.34 22.71 -2.46
N TYR A 344 -11.10 22.20 -2.35
CA TYR A 344 -9.89 22.88 -2.85
C TYR A 344 -9.73 22.81 -4.37
N LEU A 345 -10.45 21.92 -5.06
CA LEU A 345 -10.19 21.54 -6.44
C LEU A 345 -11.16 22.15 -7.46
N GLY A 346 -11.98 23.12 -7.03
CA GLY A 346 -12.94 23.81 -7.91
C GLY A 346 -12.29 24.47 -9.12
N TYR A 347 -11.04 24.92 -9.01
CA TYR A 347 -10.28 25.50 -10.13
C TYR A 347 -9.97 24.48 -11.25
N LEU A 348 -10.03 23.17 -10.95
CA LEU A 348 -9.92 22.10 -11.93
C LEU A 348 -11.27 21.76 -12.58
N GLY A 349 -12.36 22.36 -12.11
CA GLY A 349 -13.72 22.02 -12.50
C GLY A 349 -14.21 20.71 -11.88
N VAL A 350 -13.73 20.40 -10.69
CA VAL A 350 -14.27 19.30 -9.86
C VAL A 350 -15.60 19.73 -9.28
N GLU A 351 -16.63 18.92 -9.51
CA GLU A 351 -17.96 19.07 -8.92
C GLU A 351 -18.38 17.74 -8.30
N LEU A 352 -18.47 17.70 -6.97
CA LEU A 352 -18.81 16.49 -6.21
C LEU A 352 -20.34 16.30 -6.16
N ASP A 353 -20.81 15.08 -6.37
CA ASP A 353 -22.16 14.63 -6.06
C ASP A 353 -22.20 14.20 -4.59
N GLU A 354 -22.66 15.09 -3.72
CA GLU A 354 -22.60 14.86 -2.26
C GLU A 354 -23.43 13.65 -1.84
N GLU A 355 -24.58 13.41 -2.46
CA GLU A 355 -25.42 12.25 -2.13
C GLU A 355 -24.72 10.94 -2.49
N LYS A 356 -24.12 10.85 -3.69
CA LYS A 356 -23.31 9.68 -4.05
C LYS A 356 -22.09 9.51 -3.16
N ASN A 357 -21.41 10.63 -2.83
CA ASN A 357 -20.24 10.59 -1.97
C ASN A 357 -20.55 10.02 -0.57
N GLU A 358 -21.69 10.39 0.02
CA GLU A 358 -22.11 9.89 1.33
C GLU A 358 -22.50 8.40 1.30
N ASN A 359 -23.05 7.90 0.19
CA ASN A 359 -23.63 6.56 0.08
C ASN A 359 -22.70 5.51 -0.54
N VAL A 360 -21.40 5.77 -0.67
CA VAL A 360 -20.44 4.76 -1.18
C VAL A 360 -20.18 3.69 -0.12
N HIS A 361 -20.38 2.43 -0.48
CA HIS A 361 -20.20 1.28 0.40
C HIS A 361 -19.49 0.11 -0.30
N GLY A 362 -18.14 0.19 -0.38
CA GLY A 362 -17.32 -0.97 -0.78
C GLY A 362 -17.36 -1.32 -2.26
N GLU A 363 -17.93 -0.46 -3.10
CA GLU A 363 -17.99 -0.64 -4.55
C GLU A 363 -17.36 0.51 -5.32
N THR A 364 -16.95 0.26 -6.55
CA THR A 364 -16.43 1.31 -7.44
C THR A 364 -17.54 2.26 -7.81
N THR A 365 -17.40 3.54 -7.42
CA THR A 365 -18.45 4.55 -7.59
C THR A 365 -17.85 5.87 -8.10
N VAL A 366 -18.41 6.42 -9.18
CA VAL A 366 -18.14 7.78 -9.62
C VAL A 366 -18.98 8.73 -8.77
N ILE A 367 -18.29 9.54 -7.95
CA ILE A 367 -18.89 10.45 -6.97
C ILE A 367 -18.86 11.91 -7.42
N SER A 368 -18.43 12.21 -8.64
CA SER A 368 -18.57 13.53 -9.25
C SER A 368 -19.85 13.62 -10.06
N THR A 369 -20.36 14.87 -10.23
CA THR A 369 -21.52 15.14 -11.10
C THR A 369 -21.20 14.83 -12.57
N PRO A 370 -22.20 14.66 -13.45
CA PRO A 370 -21.98 14.51 -14.90
C PRO A 370 -21.24 15.71 -15.50
N GLU A 371 -21.45 16.92 -14.98
CA GLU A 371 -20.90 18.19 -15.43
C GLU A 371 -19.45 18.40 -14.99
N SER A 372 -18.98 17.65 -13.99
CA SER A 372 -17.61 17.74 -13.49
C SER A 372 -16.60 17.44 -14.60
N LYS A 373 -15.66 18.35 -14.80
CA LYS A 373 -14.59 18.21 -15.80
C LYS A 373 -13.60 17.11 -15.45
N VAL A 374 -13.35 16.93 -14.17
CA VAL A 374 -12.49 15.87 -13.62
C VAL A 374 -13.37 14.87 -12.91
N LYS A 375 -13.26 13.60 -13.24
CA LYS A 375 -14.01 12.57 -12.53
C LYS A 375 -13.42 12.31 -11.15
N VAL A 376 -14.28 12.27 -10.14
CA VAL A 376 -13.89 11.84 -8.79
C VAL A 376 -14.49 10.46 -8.55
N ILE A 377 -13.66 9.52 -8.12
CA ILE A 377 -14.01 8.11 -8.05
C ILE A 377 -13.60 7.58 -6.67
N VAL A 378 -14.42 6.75 -6.09
CA VAL A 378 -14.03 5.83 -5.02
C VAL A 378 -13.88 4.44 -5.64
N LEU A 379 -12.70 3.85 -5.47
CA LEU A 379 -12.39 2.52 -6.02
C LEU A 379 -11.65 1.71 -4.95
N PRO A 380 -12.28 0.67 -4.39
CA PRO A 380 -11.63 -0.20 -3.41
C PRO A 380 -10.39 -0.86 -3.98
N THR A 381 -9.25 -0.72 -3.28
CA THR A 381 -8.03 -1.42 -3.67
C THR A 381 -8.13 -2.91 -3.41
N ASN A 382 -7.48 -3.69 -4.25
CA ASN A 382 -7.37 -5.14 -4.09
C ASN A 382 -5.94 -5.58 -4.45
N GLU A 383 -5.04 -5.43 -3.49
CA GLU A 383 -3.62 -5.72 -3.69
C GLU A 383 -3.38 -7.21 -3.92
N GLU A 384 -4.14 -8.07 -3.25
CA GLU A 384 -4.01 -9.51 -3.41
C GLU A 384 -4.43 -9.97 -4.81
N LEU A 385 -5.50 -9.41 -5.37
CA LEU A 385 -5.90 -9.69 -6.74
C LEU A 385 -4.86 -9.14 -7.74
N ALA A 386 -4.29 -7.97 -7.47
CA ALA A 386 -3.22 -7.42 -8.29
C ALA A 386 -2.01 -8.38 -8.32
N ILE A 387 -1.57 -8.87 -7.16
CA ILE A 387 -0.47 -9.84 -7.04
C ILE A 387 -0.82 -11.14 -7.77
N ALA A 388 -2.05 -11.63 -7.62
CA ALA A 388 -2.50 -12.84 -8.32
C ALA A 388 -2.49 -12.68 -9.84
N ARG A 389 -2.95 -11.53 -10.36
CA ARG A 389 -2.90 -11.21 -11.80
C ARG A 389 -1.47 -11.14 -12.33
N GLU A 390 -0.55 -10.49 -11.60
CA GLU A 390 0.85 -10.43 -11.99
C GLU A 390 1.51 -11.83 -11.93
N THR A 391 1.17 -12.62 -10.93
CA THR A 391 1.63 -14.02 -10.83
C THR A 391 1.13 -14.84 -12.01
N ALA A 392 -0.14 -14.75 -12.35
CA ALA A 392 -0.76 -15.52 -13.44
C ALA A 392 -0.20 -15.20 -14.84
N LYS A 393 0.40 -14.02 -15.03
CA LYS A 393 1.04 -13.65 -16.31
C LYS A 393 2.39 -14.36 -16.53
N LEU A 394 3.00 -14.87 -15.47
CA LEU A 394 4.37 -15.42 -15.50
C LEU A 394 4.44 -16.96 -15.41
N VAL A 395 3.30 -17.62 -15.22
CA VAL A 395 3.22 -19.08 -14.99
C VAL A 395 2.24 -19.80 -15.93
#